data_f9fc7b77e0e376d576f47f930db5136a
#
_entry.id   f9fc7b77e0e376d576f47f930db5136a
#
_cell.length_a   1.000
_cell.length_b   1.000
_cell.length_c   1.000
_cell.angle_alpha   90.00
_cell.angle_beta   90.00
_cell.angle_gamma   90.00
#
_symmetry.space_group_name_H-M   'P 1'
#
loop_
_entity.id
_entity.type
_entity.pdbx_description
1 polymer ?
#
loop_
_entity_poly.entity_id
_entity_poly.type
_entity_poly.pdbx_seq_one_letter_code
_entity_poly.pdbx_strand_id
1 'polypeptide(L)'
;MRVAFVGVTTPATLTASSPRSFWRSDDDHTCVYGFCEDETGSKLAQAVQGAVDEARAAGAEFVVLLAHLGQTGQPSQWRSDTLVSRCEGINVVIDGHSHEEYVQIVQDRNGDDVVIAQTGTQFSSVGQIVIIPDTGTIHASTYSYEASLLRETRKPDDPSYVKGVAFGRDAQTQAVVDEKAAEVEAQTGTVVGRSEVDLFAYEADSYTWAVRAHETNLGDFVADAYLYYASNNGVTPDVAFVNGGGVRTNLLAGNVTRADLINVNPFNNQLCYTQVTGQDLLDALELSARAYPEPLGDFLQVSEGLTFTIRTDIDSPVILNGNEFAGFKDGAERRVRRVTLHGKAIDPAATYTLVCHSYYLVDGGGSYSMLTKNPVTLLGLDNDALMEYVQLNLHGIIGQEYDGAAGLGRMATQVGPDKEEKHEEKQEETPNAEPTPGDNAPALESNPKPLAATGDAAATAAAAAAAFGAAVAAGAAAVAAEAERQ
;
A
#
# COMPACT_ATOMS: atom_id res chain seq x y z
N MET A 1 4.10 32.12 26.30
CA MET A 1 4.30 30.70 26.01
C MET A 1 5.22 30.56 24.81
N ARG A 2 6.29 29.80 24.93
CA ARG A 2 7.18 29.40 23.81
C ARG A 2 6.98 27.91 23.53
N VAL A 3 6.64 27.56 22.29
CA VAL A 3 6.48 26.21 21.82
C VAL A 3 7.58 25.91 20.80
N ALA A 4 8.30 24.81 20.99
CA ALA A 4 9.24 24.30 19.99
C ALA A 4 8.61 23.13 19.25
N PHE A 5 8.93 23.02 17.96
CA PHE A 5 8.60 21.89 17.12
C PHE A 5 9.89 21.16 16.75
N VAL A 6 9.95 19.87 17.03
CA VAL A 6 11.06 18.98 16.69
C VAL A 6 10.56 17.97 15.67
N GLY A 7 11.23 17.84 14.53
CA GLY A 7 10.84 16.91 13.46
C GLY A 7 11.56 15.57 13.58
N VAL A 8 10.86 14.47 13.31
CA VAL A 8 11.44 13.13 13.19
C VAL A 8 10.71 12.31 12.13
N THR A 9 11.46 11.54 11.36
CA THR A 9 10.90 10.56 10.40
C THR A 9 11.49 9.18 10.64
N THR A 10 10.74 8.15 10.21
CA THR A 10 11.17 6.77 10.36
C THR A 10 12.40 6.45 9.51
N PRO A 11 13.36 5.65 10.02
CA PRO A 11 14.41 5.07 9.19
C PRO A 11 13.89 4.25 8.00
N ALA A 12 12.66 3.73 8.09
CA ALA A 12 11.99 3.06 6.98
C ALA A 12 11.84 3.93 5.72
N THR A 13 12.05 5.24 5.82
CA THR A 13 12.04 6.16 4.66
C THR A 13 12.97 5.69 3.53
N LEU A 14 14.10 5.06 3.84
CA LEU A 14 15.03 4.53 2.83
C LEU A 14 14.41 3.41 1.98
N THR A 15 13.51 2.63 2.54
CA THR A 15 12.89 1.47 1.89
C THR A 15 11.40 1.65 1.59
N ALA A 16 10.74 2.62 2.25
CA ALA A 16 9.32 2.91 2.07
C ALA A 16 9.03 4.10 1.14
N SER A 17 10.06 4.77 0.67
CA SER A 17 10.00 5.84 -0.33
C SER A 17 11.15 5.68 -1.33
N SER A 18 11.19 6.51 -2.37
CA SER A 18 12.29 6.50 -3.35
C SER A 18 13.20 7.71 -3.13
N PRO A 19 14.03 7.74 -2.09
CA PRO A 19 14.80 8.92 -1.69
C PRO A 19 16.08 9.09 -2.53
N ARG A 20 15.93 9.19 -3.86
CA ARG A 20 17.07 9.28 -4.82
C ARG A 20 18.09 10.34 -4.46
N SER A 21 17.66 11.45 -3.84
CA SER A 21 18.56 12.54 -3.43
C SER A 21 19.48 12.14 -2.26
N PHE A 22 19.25 11.02 -1.62
CA PHE A 22 20.10 10.51 -0.53
C PHE A 22 21.24 9.61 -1.02
N TRP A 23 21.18 9.16 -2.26
CA TRP A 23 22.21 8.33 -2.88
C TRP A 23 23.25 9.18 -3.62
N ARG A 24 24.45 8.65 -3.74
CA ARG A 24 25.43 9.23 -4.65
C ARG A 24 25.03 8.95 -6.10
N SER A 25 25.13 9.96 -6.93
CA SER A 25 24.77 9.84 -8.36
C SER A 25 25.81 9.10 -9.21
N ASP A 26 26.98 8.79 -8.65
CA ASP A 26 28.15 8.28 -9.34
C ASP A 26 28.54 6.86 -8.94
N ASP A 27 27.80 6.26 -8.00
CA ASP A 27 28.04 4.88 -7.59
C ASP A 27 26.72 4.10 -7.31
N ASP A 28 26.87 2.82 -7.16
CA ASP A 28 25.84 1.83 -6.93
C ASP A 28 25.37 1.83 -5.46
N HIS A 29 24.60 2.84 -5.07
CA HIS A 29 23.80 2.85 -3.81
C HIS A 29 24.55 3.23 -2.53
N THR A 30 25.63 4.01 -2.59
CA THR A 30 26.16 4.61 -1.36
C THR A 30 25.23 5.72 -0.88
N CYS A 31 24.59 5.53 0.26
CA CYS A 31 23.74 6.54 0.89
C CYS A 31 24.61 7.69 1.42
N VAL A 32 24.37 8.91 0.95
CA VAL A 32 25.08 10.12 1.41
C VAL A 32 24.48 10.64 2.70
N TYR A 33 23.15 10.51 2.85
CA TYR A 33 22.40 10.88 4.04
C TYR A 33 21.80 9.62 4.63
N GLY A 34 22.27 9.21 5.80
CA GLY A 34 21.70 8.08 6.54
C GLY A 34 20.66 8.53 7.54
N PHE A 35 19.92 7.58 8.03
CA PHE A 35 19.03 7.74 9.17
C PHE A 35 19.70 7.25 10.44
N CYS A 36 19.25 7.77 11.59
CA CYS A 36 19.77 7.34 12.90
C CYS A 36 19.22 5.95 13.28
N GLU A 37 19.45 4.97 12.43
CA GLU A 37 18.99 3.61 12.62
C GLU A 37 20.02 2.73 13.33
N ASP A 38 19.54 1.84 14.17
CA ASP A 38 20.24 0.72 14.74
C ASP A 38 19.22 -0.36 15.18
N GLU A 39 19.69 -1.56 15.45
CA GLU A 39 18.85 -2.68 15.89
C GLU A 39 18.04 -2.40 17.16
N THR A 40 18.47 -1.45 17.97
CA THR A 40 17.87 -1.13 19.27
C THR A 40 16.99 0.12 19.24
N GLY A 41 17.11 0.99 18.24
CA GLY A 41 16.51 2.32 18.19
C GLY A 41 17.17 3.35 19.12
N SER A 42 18.35 3.04 19.66
CA SER A 42 19.07 3.93 20.61
C SER A 42 19.58 5.19 19.92
N LYS A 43 20.07 5.10 18.68
CA LYS A 43 20.54 6.27 17.92
C LYS A 43 19.39 7.22 17.60
N LEU A 44 18.22 6.69 17.25
CA LEU A 44 17.02 7.49 17.02
C LEU A 44 16.64 8.26 18.29
N ALA A 45 16.55 7.57 19.43
CA ALA A 45 16.22 8.20 20.70
C ALA A 45 17.27 9.25 21.12
N GLN A 46 18.56 9.00 20.90
CA GLN A 46 19.62 9.98 21.16
C GLN A 46 19.48 11.23 20.29
N ALA A 47 19.22 11.08 19.01
CA ALA A 47 19.08 12.20 18.09
C ALA A 47 17.87 13.08 18.46
N VAL A 48 16.74 12.45 18.75
CA VAL A 48 15.54 13.18 19.20
C VAL A 48 15.75 13.85 20.54
N GLN A 49 16.37 13.17 21.52
CA GLN A 49 16.66 13.76 22.83
C GLN A 49 17.57 14.98 22.70
N GLY A 50 18.61 14.90 21.87
CA GLY A 50 19.51 16.04 21.63
C GLY A 50 18.76 17.27 21.09
N ALA A 51 17.85 17.09 20.15
CA ALA A 51 17.02 18.17 19.62
C ALA A 51 16.01 18.70 20.65
N VAL A 52 15.44 17.85 21.49
CA VAL A 52 14.58 18.27 22.61
C VAL A 52 15.36 19.08 23.63
N ASP A 53 16.56 18.63 24.00
CA ASP A 53 17.42 19.33 24.96
C ASP A 53 17.84 20.73 24.42
N GLU A 54 18.15 20.83 23.14
CA GLU A 54 18.45 22.09 22.47
C GLU A 54 17.23 23.06 22.52
N ALA A 55 16.03 22.52 22.20
CA ALA A 55 14.80 23.31 22.27
C ALA A 55 14.52 23.82 23.70
N ARG A 56 14.70 22.96 24.70
CA ARG A 56 14.56 23.34 26.13
C ARG A 56 15.58 24.34 26.55
N ALA A 57 16.85 24.19 26.18
CA ALA A 57 17.92 25.15 26.44
C ALA A 57 17.65 26.51 25.80
N ALA A 58 17.00 26.55 24.63
CA ALA A 58 16.52 27.76 23.97
C ALA A 58 15.30 28.41 24.66
N GLY A 59 14.77 27.78 25.71
CA GLY A 59 13.69 28.27 26.56
C GLY A 59 12.29 27.88 26.09
N ALA A 60 12.16 26.77 25.38
CA ALA A 60 10.83 26.20 25.06
C ALA A 60 10.13 25.71 26.33
N GLU A 61 8.93 26.20 26.55
CA GLU A 61 8.03 25.75 27.64
C GLU A 61 7.30 24.45 27.27
N PHE A 62 6.99 24.29 25.97
CA PHE A 62 6.39 23.10 25.41
C PHE A 62 7.18 22.62 24.18
N VAL A 63 7.36 21.30 24.06
CA VAL A 63 7.99 20.66 22.91
C VAL A 63 6.97 19.73 22.25
N VAL A 64 6.68 20.01 21.00
CA VAL A 64 5.81 19.20 20.13
C VAL A 64 6.71 18.44 19.15
N LEU A 65 6.65 17.11 19.18
CA LEU A 65 7.34 16.27 18.23
C LEU A 65 6.43 16.07 17.00
N LEU A 66 6.87 16.56 15.85
CA LEU A 66 6.23 16.27 14.55
C LEU A 66 6.86 15.00 14.01
N ALA A 67 6.16 13.89 14.17
CA ALA A 67 6.67 12.57 13.88
C ALA A 67 6.02 11.96 12.61
N HIS A 68 6.80 11.18 11.90
CA HIS A 68 6.33 10.27 10.87
C HIS A 68 6.91 8.89 11.16
N LEU A 69 6.48 8.28 12.27
CA LEU A 69 7.00 7.03 12.81
C LEU A 69 5.95 5.91 12.75
N GLY A 70 4.72 6.21 13.14
CA GLY A 70 3.64 5.24 13.22
C GLY A 70 3.76 4.28 14.39
N GLN A 71 2.79 3.36 14.49
CA GLN A 71 2.75 2.32 15.50
C GLN A 71 2.67 0.92 14.93
N THR A 72 1.81 0.68 13.95
CA THR A 72 1.73 -0.63 13.28
C THR A 72 2.57 -0.68 12.01
N GLY A 73 2.93 -1.88 11.58
CA GLY A 73 3.71 -2.10 10.38
C GLY A 73 5.17 -1.64 10.46
N GLN A 74 5.65 -1.24 11.66
CA GLN A 74 7.01 -0.78 11.91
C GLN A 74 7.76 -1.72 12.85
N PRO A 75 9.10 -1.83 12.71
CA PRO A 75 9.94 -2.39 13.76
C PRO A 75 9.67 -1.68 15.09
N SER A 76 9.47 -2.44 16.16
CA SER A 76 9.04 -1.90 17.45
C SER A 76 9.97 -0.81 17.99
N GLN A 77 11.28 -0.89 17.69
CA GLN A 77 12.28 0.10 18.14
C GLN A 77 12.13 1.48 17.49
N TRP A 78 11.38 1.60 16.38
CA TRP A 78 11.18 2.86 15.65
C TRP A 78 9.77 3.45 15.85
N ARG A 79 8.93 2.79 16.61
CA ARG A 79 7.56 3.25 16.89
C ARG A 79 7.57 4.50 17.75
N SER A 80 6.58 5.36 17.58
CA SER A 80 6.45 6.61 18.31
C SER A 80 6.30 6.41 19.83
N ASP A 81 5.53 5.39 20.26
CA ASP A 81 5.37 5.05 21.67
C ASP A 81 6.68 4.57 22.31
N THR A 82 7.45 3.74 21.59
CA THR A 82 8.75 3.27 22.05
C THR A 82 9.77 4.40 22.11
N LEU A 83 9.78 5.31 21.13
CA LEU A 83 10.65 6.48 21.15
C LEU A 83 10.35 7.38 22.37
N VAL A 84 9.06 7.66 22.63
CA VAL A 84 8.65 8.48 23.78
C VAL A 84 9.13 7.86 25.09
N SER A 85 8.96 6.54 25.28
CA SER A 85 9.41 5.86 26.50
C SER A 85 10.91 5.93 26.78
N ARG A 86 11.72 6.34 25.78
CA ARG A 86 13.19 6.46 25.87
C ARG A 86 13.68 7.90 25.97
N CYS A 87 12.80 8.85 25.75
CA CYS A 87 13.08 10.29 25.78
C CYS A 87 12.46 10.95 27.02
N GLU A 88 12.80 12.22 27.24
CA GLU A 88 12.14 13.07 28.26
C GLU A 88 11.92 14.47 27.70
N GLY A 89 10.99 15.19 28.29
CA GLY A 89 10.76 16.58 27.95
C GLY A 89 9.96 16.82 26.66
N ILE A 90 9.42 15.79 26.03
CA ILE A 90 8.41 15.88 24.97
C ILE A 90 7.05 16.04 25.66
N ASN A 91 6.21 16.96 25.19
CA ASN A 91 4.86 17.14 25.72
C ASN A 91 3.78 16.46 24.85
N VAL A 92 3.97 16.52 23.52
CA VAL A 92 3.01 16.02 22.53
C VAL A 92 3.75 15.44 21.36
N VAL A 93 3.23 14.37 20.79
CA VAL A 93 3.62 13.82 19.49
C VAL A 93 2.43 13.92 18.53
N ILE A 94 2.64 14.56 17.40
CA ILE A 94 1.74 14.53 16.25
C ILE A 94 2.36 13.57 15.26
N ASP A 95 1.77 12.38 15.10
CA ASP A 95 2.33 11.25 14.37
C ASP A 95 1.64 11.02 13.03
N GLY A 96 2.25 10.19 12.20
CA GLY A 96 1.77 9.74 10.88
C GLY A 96 2.31 8.36 10.55
N HIS A 97 2.38 8.02 9.25
CA HIS A 97 2.98 6.82 8.66
C HIS A 97 2.11 5.56 8.68
N SER A 98 1.60 5.13 9.83
CA SER A 98 0.79 3.90 9.94
C SER A 98 -0.68 4.09 9.49
N HIS A 99 -1.09 5.32 9.18
CA HIS A 99 -2.44 5.66 8.72
C HIS A 99 -3.55 5.34 9.74
N GLU A 100 -3.21 5.22 11.00
CA GLU A 100 -4.17 4.95 12.09
C GLU A 100 -4.79 6.23 12.62
N GLU A 101 -5.99 6.15 13.18
CA GLU A 101 -6.63 7.26 13.89
C GLU A 101 -6.68 6.93 15.38
N TYR A 102 -5.90 7.65 16.17
CA TYR A 102 -5.88 7.47 17.63
C TYR A 102 -5.43 8.71 18.39
N VAL A 103 -5.81 8.74 19.67
CA VAL A 103 -5.20 9.58 20.72
C VAL A 103 -4.87 8.66 21.88
N GLN A 104 -3.62 8.67 22.31
CA GLN A 104 -3.18 7.86 23.46
C GLN A 104 -2.24 8.65 24.36
N ILE A 105 -2.09 8.20 25.59
CA ILE A 105 -1.12 8.71 26.54
C ILE A 105 -0.06 7.63 26.78
N VAL A 106 1.19 8.01 26.63
CA VAL A 106 2.36 7.17 26.87
C VAL A 106 3.26 7.87 27.88
N GLN A 107 3.85 7.12 28.79
CA GLN A 107 4.80 7.68 29.75
C GLN A 107 6.19 7.78 29.12
N ASP A 108 6.84 8.92 29.32
CA ASP A 108 8.23 9.13 28.98
C ASP A 108 9.18 8.37 29.94
N ARG A 109 10.49 8.49 29.74
CA ARG A 109 11.48 7.78 30.59
C ARG A 109 11.47 8.21 32.06
N ASN A 110 10.89 9.36 32.40
CA ASN A 110 10.74 9.88 33.76
C ASN A 110 9.38 9.52 34.38
N GLY A 111 8.45 8.96 33.60
CA GLY A 111 7.10 8.66 33.99
C GLY A 111 6.12 9.83 33.78
N ASP A 112 6.52 10.87 33.05
CA ASP A 112 5.65 11.97 32.68
C ASP A 112 4.74 11.56 31.51
N ASP A 113 3.48 12.00 31.55
CA ASP A 113 2.49 11.71 30.53
C ASP A 113 2.75 12.52 29.26
N VAL A 114 2.85 11.82 28.11
CA VAL A 114 2.98 12.40 26.77
C VAL A 114 1.82 11.99 25.91
N VAL A 115 1.15 12.94 25.29
CA VAL A 115 0.03 12.69 24.36
C VAL A 115 0.61 12.36 22.98
N ILE A 116 0.19 11.24 22.40
CA ILE A 116 0.46 10.89 21.00
C ILE A 116 -0.86 10.87 20.25
N ALA A 117 -0.94 11.56 19.11
CA ALA A 117 -2.12 11.60 18.25
C ALA A 117 -1.77 11.40 16.79
N GLN A 118 -2.60 10.63 16.09
CA GLN A 118 -2.54 10.42 14.64
C GLN A 118 -3.95 10.53 14.07
N THR A 119 -4.09 11.04 12.85
CA THR A 119 -5.37 11.45 12.25
C THR A 119 -5.74 10.62 11.01
N GLY A 120 -5.30 9.37 10.94
CA GLY A 120 -5.61 8.50 9.82
C GLY A 120 -4.85 8.88 8.55
N THR A 121 -5.52 8.81 7.42
CA THR A 121 -4.95 9.09 6.09
C THR A 121 -5.96 9.83 5.21
N GLN A 122 -5.48 10.44 4.12
CA GLN A 122 -6.33 11.07 3.09
C GLN A 122 -7.36 12.06 3.63
N PHE A 123 -7.00 12.80 4.68
CA PHE A 123 -7.91 13.74 5.37
C PHE A 123 -9.18 13.09 5.95
N SER A 124 -9.13 11.81 6.28
CA SER A 124 -10.24 11.11 6.93
C SER A 124 -10.64 11.73 8.25
N SER A 125 -9.70 12.38 8.93
CA SER A 125 -9.96 13.11 10.18
C SER A 125 -9.07 14.34 10.33
N VAL A 126 -9.47 15.23 11.25
CA VAL A 126 -8.69 16.40 11.68
C VAL A 126 -8.37 16.26 13.16
N GLY A 127 -7.09 16.44 13.52
CA GLY A 127 -6.62 16.46 14.89
C GLY A 127 -6.63 17.87 15.48
N GLN A 128 -6.97 17.98 16.76
CA GLN A 128 -6.85 19.20 17.53
C GLN A 128 -6.05 18.93 18.80
N ILE A 129 -4.99 19.72 19.02
CA ILE A 129 -4.22 19.73 20.25
C ILE A 129 -4.44 21.09 20.93
N VAL A 130 -4.89 21.07 22.17
CA VAL A 130 -5.09 22.27 22.99
C VAL A 130 -4.12 22.22 24.17
N ILE A 131 -3.23 23.20 24.25
CA ILE A 131 -2.28 23.38 25.36
C ILE A 131 -2.80 24.52 26.23
N ILE A 132 -3.00 24.27 27.52
CA ILE A 132 -3.40 25.27 28.51
C ILE A 132 -2.15 25.67 29.29
N PRO A 133 -1.55 26.85 29.00
CA PRO A 133 -0.22 27.21 29.53
C PRO A 133 -0.18 27.28 31.07
N ASP A 134 -1.24 27.81 31.67
CA ASP A 134 -1.29 28.05 33.12
C ASP A 134 -1.27 26.76 33.95
N THR A 135 -1.77 25.66 33.40
CA THR A 135 -1.81 24.39 34.10
C THR A 135 -0.88 23.33 33.50
N GLY A 136 -0.33 23.60 32.33
CA GLY A 136 0.44 22.62 31.55
C GLY A 136 -0.44 21.49 30.96
N THR A 137 -1.76 21.59 31.07
CA THR A 137 -2.69 20.56 30.61
C THR A 137 -2.74 20.52 29.09
N ILE A 138 -2.74 19.31 28.54
CA ILE A 138 -2.83 19.06 27.09
C ILE A 138 -4.05 18.20 26.84
N HIS A 139 -4.88 18.66 25.90
CA HIS A 139 -6.02 17.91 25.38
C HIS A 139 -5.80 17.63 23.90
N ALA A 140 -6.00 16.40 23.49
CA ALA A 140 -6.00 16.00 22.09
C ALA A 140 -7.32 15.37 21.70
N SER A 141 -7.78 15.61 20.51
CA SER A 141 -9.01 15.04 19.94
C SER A 141 -8.83 14.84 18.44
N THR A 142 -9.48 13.83 17.90
CA THR A 142 -9.65 13.61 16.47
C THR A 142 -11.12 13.79 16.10
N TYR A 143 -11.36 14.32 14.92
CA TYR A 143 -12.70 14.56 14.38
C TYR A 143 -12.76 13.95 12.99
N SER A 144 -13.41 12.80 12.85
CA SER A 144 -13.55 12.16 11.54
C SER A 144 -14.38 13.02 10.58
N TYR A 145 -13.99 12.98 9.31
CA TYR A 145 -14.69 13.71 8.25
C TYR A 145 -16.14 13.21 8.10
N GLU A 146 -16.38 11.92 8.18
CA GLU A 146 -17.73 11.34 8.15
C GLU A 146 -18.60 11.83 9.29
N ALA A 147 -18.06 11.89 10.51
CA ALA A 147 -18.79 12.43 11.65
C ALA A 147 -19.13 13.90 11.48
N SER A 148 -18.28 14.68 10.78
CA SER A 148 -18.55 16.09 10.48
C SER A 148 -19.63 16.27 9.41
N LEU A 149 -19.62 15.46 8.35
CA LEU A 149 -20.66 15.42 7.31
C LEU A 149 -22.01 14.97 7.88
N LEU A 150 -22.01 13.93 8.70
CA LEU A 150 -23.23 13.47 9.38
C LEU A 150 -23.83 14.53 10.30
N ARG A 151 -23.02 15.41 10.89
CA ARG A 151 -23.48 16.53 11.71
C ARG A 151 -24.17 17.63 10.90
N GLU A 152 -23.76 17.89 9.67
CA GLU A 152 -24.45 18.84 8.79
C GLU A 152 -25.87 18.37 8.40
N THR A 153 -26.09 17.06 8.36
CA THR A 153 -27.41 16.47 8.03
C THR A 153 -28.29 16.23 9.24
N ARG A 154 -27.77 16.35 10.48
CA ARG A 154 -28.50 16.13 11.71
C ARG A 154 -29.35 17.33 12.08
N LYS A 155 -30.57 17.06 12.53
CA LYS A 155 -31.50 18.09 13.00
C LYS A 155 -31.11 18.58 14.39
N PRO A 156 -31.47 19.83 14.77
CA PRO A 156 -31.17 20.39 16.09
C PRO A 156 -31.74 19.59 17.30
N ASP A 157 -32.68 18.71 17.08
CA ASP A 157 -33.28 17.82 18.07
C ASP A 157 -32.55 16.47 18.23
N ASP A 158 -31.53 16.19 17.40
CA ASP A 158 -30.66 15.03 17.58
C ASP A 158 -29.74 15.24 18.80
N PRO A 159 -29.74 14.34 19.82
CA PRO A 159 -28.89 14.48 21.02
C PRO A 159 -27.39 14.58 20.73
N SER A 160 -26.95 14.15 19.55
CA SER A 160 -25.57 14.25 19.09
C SER A 160 -25.27 15.54 18.31
N TYR A 161 -26.28 16.42 18.13
CA TYR A 161 -26.10 17.71 17.48
C TYR A 161 -25.35 18.69 18.39
N VAL A 162 -24.20 19.15 17.93
CA VAL A 162 -23.45 20.23 18.60
C VAL A 162 -23.58 21.48 17.75
N LYS A 163 -24.34 22.46 18.26
CA LYS A 163 -24.55 23.74 17.58
C LYS A 163 -23.23 24.46 17.33
N GLY A 164 -22.95 24.79 16.10
CA GLY A 164 -21.81 25.63 15.70
C GLY A 164 -20.56 24.90 15.24
N VAL A 165 -20.63 23.58 15.04
CA VAL A 165 -19.56 22.79 14.45
C VAL A 165 -19.97 22.29 13.04
N ALA A 166 -20.63 23.16 12.27
CA ALA A 166 -20.69 22.95 10.84
C ALA A 166 -19.37 23.47 10.25
N PHE A 167 -18.50 22.56 9.79
CA PHE A 167 -17.38 22.94 8.96
C PHE A 167 -17.95 23.38 7.60
N GLY A 168 -18.32 24.66 7.49
CA GLY A 168 -18.64 25.26 6.20
C GLY A 168 -17.38 25.21 5.31
N ARG A 169 -17.58 25.04 4.01
CA ARG A 169 -16.49 25.18 3.04
C ARG A 169 -15.99 26.61 3.06
N ASP A 170 -14.72 26.83 3.31
CA ASP A 170 -14.10 28.14 3.15
C ASP A 170 -14.10 28.50 1.66
N ALA A 171 -14.74 29.62 1.30
CA ALA A 171 -14.95 30.00 -0.08
C ALA A 171 -13.65 30.29 -0.85
N GLN A 172 -12.62 30.81 -0.16
CA GLN A 172 -11.33 31.10 -0.80
C GLN A 172 -10.55 29.83 -1.06
N THR A 173 -10.48 28.94 -0.08
CA THR A 173 -9.87 27.61 -0.23
C THR A 173 -10.59 26.79 -1.29
N GLN A 174 -11.94 26.80 -1.30
CA GLN A 174 -12.72 26.09 -2.30
C GLN A 174 -12.45 26.61 -3.72
N ALA A 175 -12.31 27.93 -3.91
CA ALA A 175 -12.00 28.48 -5.22
C ALA A 175 -10.63 28.02 -5.76
N VAL A 176 -9.63 27.91 -4.88
CA VAL A 176 -8.31 27.35 -5.26
C VAL A 176 -8.42 25.87 -5.61
N VAL A 177 -9.17 25.11 -4.83
CA VAL A 177 -9.41 23.68 -5.11
C VAL A 177 -10.11 23.50 -6.45
N ASP A 178 -11.19 24.28 -6.71
CA ASP A 178 -11.96 24.21 -7.95
C ASP A 178 -11.11 24.56 -9.17
N GLU A 179 -10.26 25.62 -9.07
CA GLU A 179 -9.31 25.99 -10.13
C GLU A 179 -8.35 24.86 -10.44
N LYS A 180 -7.72 24.27 -9.43
CA LYS A 180 -6.76 23.19 -9.62
C LYS A 180 -7.42 21.88 -10.07
N ALA A 181 -8.62 21.59 -9.59
CA ALA A 181 -9.39 20.45 -10.06
C ALA A 181 -9.74 20.59 -11.56
N ALA A 182 -10.12 21.79 -12.01
CA ALA A 182 -10.40 22.04 -13.42
C ALA A 182 -9.13 21.93 -14.30
N GLU A 183 -7.98 22.39 -13.82
CA GLU A 183 -6.69 22.21 -14.52
C GLU A 183 -6.32 20.72 -14.67
N VAL A 184 -6.47 19.95 -13.61
CA VAL A 184 -6.21 18.50 -13.62
C VAL A 184 -7.19 17.79 -14.54
N GLU A 185 -8.48 18.08 -14.43
CA GLU A 185 -9.52 17.50 -15.29
C GLU A 185 -9.26 17.78 -16.78
N ALA A 186 -8.84 19.01 -17.11
CA ALA A 186 -8.50 19.36 -18.49
C ALA A 186 -7.34 18.55 -19.05
N GLN A 187 -6.41 18.08 -18.20
CA GLN A 187 -5.23 17.30 -18.60
C GLN A 187 -5.50 15.79 -18.57
N THR A 188 -6.32 15.32 -17.63
CA THR A 188 -6.45 13.90 -17.29
C THR A 188 -7.86 13.34 -17.41
N GLY A 189 -8.87 14.18 -17.62
CA GLY A 189 -10.27 13.78 -17.75
C GLY A 189 -10.62 13.06 -19.07
N THR A 190 -9.62 12.85 -19.95
CA THR A 190 -9.84 12.13 -21.20
C THR A 190 -10.19 10.67 -20.91
N VAL A 191 -11.33 10.22 -21.43
CA VAL A 191 -11.75 8.82 -21.38
C VAL A 191 -10.81 8.00 -22.26
N VAL A 192 -10.15 7.00 -21.66
CA VAL A 192 -9.21 6.09 -22.33
C VAL A 192 -9.81 4.71 -22.59
N GLY A 193 -10.90 4.38 -21.91
CA GLY A 193 -11.60 3.11 -22.05
C GLY A 193 -12.85 3.05 -21.18
N ARG A 194 -13.34 1.82 -20.99
CA ARG A 194 -14.48 1.50 -20.12
C ARG A 194 -14.20 0.20 -19.38
N SER A 195 -14.60 0.14 -18.11
CA SER A 195 -14.65 -1.12 -17.38
C SER A 195 -16.08 -1.66 -17.30
N GLU A 196 -16.24 -2.95 -17.52
CA GLU A 196 -17.51 -3.68 -17.33
C GLU A 196 -17.65 -4.25 -15.93
N VAL A 197 -16.56 -4.25 -15.16
CA VAL A 197 -16.47 -4.84 -13.82
C VAL A 197 -15.81 -3.86 -12.86
N ASP A 198 -16.07 -4.02 -11.57
CA ASP A 198 -15.35 -3.31 -10.52
C ASP A 198 -14.03 -4.01 -10.21
N LEU A 199 -12.95 -3.25 -10.14
CA LEU A 199 -11.62 -3.71 -9.78
C LEU A 199 -11.23 -3.15 -8.41
N PHE A 200 -10.81 -4.03 -7.50
CA PHE A 200 -10.68 -3.71 -6.08
C PHE A 200 -9.23 -3.68 -5.59
N ALA A 201 -8.89 -2.59 -4.90
CA ALA A 201 -7.71 -2.50 -4.02
C ALA A 201 -8.09 -2.71 -2.55
N TYR A 202 -9.35 -2.44 -2.21
CA TYR A 202 -9.94 -2.58 -0.87
C TYR A 202 -10.97 -3.70 -0.86
N GLU A 203 -11.26 -4.24 0.33
CA GLU A 203 -12.43 -5.08 0.53
C GLU A 203 -13.72 -4.37 0.09
N ALA A 204 -14.64 -5.11 -0.51
CA ALA A 204 -15.81 -4.53 -1.17
C ALA A 204 -16.73 -3.71 -0.23
N ASP A 205 -16.71 -4.00 1.06
CA ASP A 205 -17.57 -3.42 2.10
C ASP A 205 -16.80 -2.64 3.18
N SER A 206 -15.49 -2.47 3.02
CA SER A 206 -14.63 -1.84 4.01
C SER A 206 -13.49 -1.05 3.36
N TYR A 207 -12.78 -0.26 4.17
CA TYR A 207 -11.54 0.39 3.75
C TYR A 207 -10.30 -0.45 4.06
N THR A 208 -10.46 -1.76 4.26
CA THR A 208 -9.36 -2.68 4.49
C THR A 208 -8.61 -2.91 3.18
N TRP A 209 -7.31 -2.76 3.21
CA TRP A 209 -6.44 -2.95 2.04
C TRP A 209 -6.35 -4.43 1.64
N ALA A 210 -7.24 -4.88 0.76
CA ALA A 210 -7.24 -6.23 0.20
C ALA A 210 -5.95 -6.53 -0.56
N VAL A 211 -5.58 -5.64 -1.49
CA VAL A 211 -4.40 -5.77 -2.36
C VAL A 211 -3.07 -5.87 -1.61
N ARG A 212 -3.06 -5.55 -0.30
CA ARG A 212 -1.88 -5.67 0.58
C ARG A 212 -1.82 -6.98 1.38
N ALA A 213 -2.87 -7.79 1.33
CA ALA A 213 -2.98 -9.01 2.11
C ALA A 213 -3.23 -10.25 1.26
N HIS A 214 -3.91 -10.11 0.12
CA HIS A 214 -4.21 -11.21 -0.77
C HIS A 214 -4.32 -10.75 -2.24
N GLU A 215 -4.52 -11.68 -3.14
CA GLU A 215 -4.77 -11.40 -4.55
C GLU A 215 -6.03 -10.55 -4.73
N THR A 216 -5.99 -9.63 -5.67
CA THR A 216 -7.15 -8.86 -6.11
C THR A 216 -7.14 -8.72 -7.63
N ASN A 217 -8.33 -8.60 -8.22
CA ASN A 217 -8.45 -8.41 -9.66
C ASN A 217 -7.79 -7.11 -10.16
N LEU A 218 -7.73 -6.06 -9.33
CA LEU A 218 -6.99 -4.85 -9.68
C LEU A 218 -5.47 -5.07 -9.63
N GLY A 219 -4.99 -5.84 -8.65
CA GLY A 219 -3.58 -6.22 -8.57
C GLY A 219 -3.14 -7.03 -9.79
N ASP A 220 -3.98 -7.98 -10.20
CA ASP A 220 -3.78 -8.77 -11.40
C ASP A 220 -3.75 -7.91 -12.66
N PHE A 221 -4.73 -7.02 -12.82
CA PHE A 221 -4.81 -6.08 -13.94
C PHE A 221 -3.53 -5.21 -14.05
N VAL A 222 -3.05 -4.65 -12.94
CA VAL A 222 -1.83 -3.82 -12.94
C VAL A 222 -0.60 -4.63 -13.33
N ALA A 223 -0.44 -5.83 -12.77
CA ALA A 223 0.68 -6.70 -13.09
C ALA A 223 0.68 -7.16 -14.55
N ASP A 224 -0.50 -7.47 -15.11
CA ASP A 224 -0.66 -7.81 -16.53
C ASP A 224 -0.35 -6.63 -17.45
N ALA A 225 -0.76 -5.43 -17.05
CA ALA A 225 -0.42 -4.21 -17.78
C ALA A 225 1.10 -3.99 -17.86
N TYR A 226 1.83 -4.26 -16.77
CA TYR A 226 3.30 -4.16 -16.75
C TYR A 226 3.95 -5.20 -17.69
N LEU A 227 3.46 -6.44 -17.64
CA LEU A 227 3.93 -7.52 -18.49
C LEU A 227 3.71 -7.18 -19.98
N TYR A 228 2.50 -6.73 -20.30
CA TYR A 228 2.14 -6.33 -21.68
C TYR A 228 2.99 -5.15 -22.16
N TYR A 229 3.14 -4.12 -21.32
CA TYR A 229 3.90 -2.93 -21.70
C TYR A 229 5.34 -3.25 -22.05
N ALA A 230 6.01 -4.10 -21.26
CA ALA A 230 7.35 -4.55 -21.55
C ALA A 230 7.39 -5.33 -22.88
N SER A 231 6.43 -6.24 -23.09
CA SER A 231 6.31 -7.03 -24.32
C SER A 231 6.15 -6.13 -25.56
N ASN A 232 5.27 -5.13 -25.46
CA ASN A 232 4.98 -4.20 -26.55
C ASN A 232 6.18 -3.26 -26.85
N ASN A 233 7.08 -3.07 -25.88
CA ASN A 233 8.31 -2.31 -26.00
C ASN A 233 9.54 -3.18 -26.31
N GLY A 234 9.34 -4.38 -26.88
CA GLY A 234 10.40 -5.22 -27.44
C GLY A 234 11.17 -6.07 -26.42
N VAL A 235 10.68 -6.18 -25.18
CA VAL A 235 11.21 -7.10 -24.18
C VAL A 235 10.47 -8.44 -24.32
N THR A 236 11.11 -9.53 -23.93
CA THR A 236 10.46 -10.83 -23.74
C THR A 236 10.41 -11.09 -22.24
N PRO A 237 9.40 -10.56 -21.52
CA PRO A 237 9.30 -10.73 -20.09
C PRO A 237 8.72 -12.12 -19.74
N ASP A 238 9.18 -12.68 -18.62
CA ASP A 238 8.64 -13.93 -18.08
C ASP A 238 7.55 -13.65 -17.03
N VAL A 239 7.73 -12.58 -16.23
CA VAL A 239 6.85 -12.26 -15.12
C VAL A 239 6.91 -10.77 -14.79
N ALA A 240 5.80 -10.22 -14.30
CA ALA A 240 5.77 -8.88 -13.73
C ALA A 240 5.25 -8.90 -12.29
N PHE A 241 5.78 -7.98 -11.47
CA PHE A 241 5.38 -7.75 -10.09
C PHE A 241 4.90 -6.31 -9.88
N VAL A 242 3.89 -6.15 -9.04
CA VAL A 242 3.52 -4.87 -8.46
C VAL A 242 3.24 -5.04 -6.97
N ASN A 243 3.64 -4.09 -6.15
CA ASN A 243 3.34 -4.16 -4.73
C ASN A 243 1.95 -3.62 -4.40
N GLY A 244 1.28 -4.22 -3.45
CA GLY A 244 -0.04 -3.77 -2.98
C GLY A 244 -0.03 -2.34 -2.42
N GLY A 245 1.12 -1.86 -1.92
CA GLY A 245 1.31 -0.48 -1.52
C GLY A 245 1.31 0.53 -2.66
N GLY A 246 1.60 0.08 -3.88
CA GLY A 246 1.58 0.89 -5.11
C GLY A 246 0.17 1.09 -5.67
N VAL A 247 -0.76 0.19 -5.39
CA VAL A 247 -2.14 0.23 -5.89
C VAL A 247 -3.03 0.96 -4.87
N ARG A 248 -3.54 2.15 -5.23
CA ARG A 248 -4.01 3.14 -4.24
C ARG A 248 -5.51 3.41 -4.23
N THR A 249 -6.26 2.95 -5.20
CA THR A 249 -7.72 3.15 -5.26
C THR A 249 -8.38 2.04 -6.07
N ASN A 250 -9.67 1.83 -5.86
CA ASN A 250 -10.48 0.96 -6.71
C ASN A 250 -10.68 1.61 -8.09
N LEU A 251 -10.87 0.79 -9.12
CA LEU A 251 -11.30 1.21 -10.44
C LEU A 251 -12.70 0.64 -10.70
N LEU A 252 -13.71 1.52 -10.64
CA LEU A 252 -15.10 1.08 -10.73
C LEU A 252 -15.57 0.92 -12.17
N ALA A 253 -16.59 0.10 -12.37
CA ALA A 253 -17.26 -0.09 -13.66
C ALA A 253 -17.80 1.24 -14.20
N GLY A 254 -17.66 1.47 -15.51
CA GLY A 254 -18.02 2.71 -16.16
C GLY A 254 -16.93 3.22 -17.09
N ASN A 255 -16.98 4.51 -17.43
CA ASN A 255 -15.91 5.14 -18.18
C ASN A 255 -14.64 5.19 -17.35
N VAL A 256 -13.53 4.86 -17.98
CA VAL A 256 -12.18 4.92 -17.38
C VAL A 256 -11.45 6.11 -18.01
N THR A 257 -11.07 7.06 -17.19
CA THR A 257 -10.29 8.24 -17.60
C THR A 257 -8.80 8.02 -17.35
N ARG A 258 -7.98 8.88 -17.93
CA ARG A 258 -6.54 8.91 -17.59
C ARG A 258 -6.31 9.19 -16.10
N ALA A 259 -7.14 10.05 -15.50
CA ALA A 259 -7.08 10.36 -14.07
C ALA A 259 -7.29 9.11 -13.22
N ASP A 260 -8.27 8.26 -13.58
CA ASP A 260 -8.57 7.04 -12.83
C ASP A 260 -7.35 6.10 -12.81
N LEU A 261 -6.69 5.90 -13.96
CA LEU A 261 -5.48 5.06 -14.04
C LEU A 261 -4.28 5.66 -13.28
N ILE A 262 -4.11 6.99 -13.32
CA ILE A 262 -3.10 7.67 -12.51
C ILE A 262 -3.39 7.48 -11.01
N ASN A 263 -4.64 7.55 -10.59
CA ASN A 263 -5.02 7.34 -9.19
C ASN A 263 -4.80 5.89 -8.73
N VAL A 264 -4.89 4.92 -9.62
CA VAL A 264 -4.51 3.53 -9.31
C VAL A 264 -3.03 3.44 -8.94
N ASN A 265 -2.12 4.03 -9.74
CA ASN A 265 -0.67 4.06 -9.49
C ASN A 265 -0.14 5.51 -9.46
N PRO A 266 -0.34 6.27 -8.35
CA PRO A 266 -0.09 7.71 -8.36
C PRO A 266 1.38 8.13 -8.14
N PHE A 267 2.28 7.17 -7.94
CA PHE A 267 3.68 7.46 -7.60
C PHE A 267 4.54 7.83 -8.80
N ASN A 268 4.03 7.62 -10.01
CA ASN A 268 4.74 7.92 -11.24
C ASN A 268 6.12 7.23 -11.29
N ASN A 269 6.17 5.98 -10.81
CA ASN A 269 7.40 5.19 -10.85
C ASN A 269 7.78 4.86 -12.29
N GLN A 270 9.06 4.75 -12.51
CA GLN A 270 9.56 4.24 -13.79
C GLN A 270 9.41 2.72 -13.82
N LEU A 271 8.73 2.20 -14.84
CA LEU A 271 8.70 0.77 -15.12
C LEU A 271 10.04 0.36 -15.70
N CYS A 272 10.54 -0.78 -15.31
CA CYS A 272 11.83 -1.29 -15.74
C CYS A 272 11.87 -2.82 -15.71
N TYR A 273 12.91 -3.41 -16.26
CA TYR A 273 13.13 -4.84 -16.20
C TYR A 273 14.58 -5.18 -15.89
N THR A 274 14.76 -6.37 -15.35
CA THR A 274 16.07 -6.96 -15.04
C THR A 274 16.04 -8.48 -15.20
N GLN A 275 17.21 -9.10 -15.19
CA GLN A 275 17.34 -10.55 -15.12
C GLN A 275 17.48 -10.98 -13.67
N VAL A 276 16.70 -11.98 -13.24
CA VAL A 276 16.75 -12.54 -11.91
C VAL A 276 16.84 -14.07 -11.99
N THR A 277 17.38 -14.70 -10.96
CA THR A 277 17.36 -16.16 -10.87
C THR A 277 15.96 -16.62 -10.39
N GLY A 278 15.59 -17.87 -10.68
CA GLY A 278 14.38 -18.45 -10.10
C GLY A 278 14.42 -18.47 -8.57
N GLN A 279 15.62 -18.59 -7.97
CA GLN A 279 15.78 -18.48 -6.52
C GLN A 279 15.41 -17.08 -6.02
N ASP A 280 15.81 -16.01 -6.73
CA ASP A 280 15.45 -14.64 -6.37
C ASP A 280 13.93 -14.41 -6.44
N LEU A 281 13.24 -15.00 -7.44
CA LEU A 281 11.77 -14.96 -7.52
C LEU A 281 11.12 -15.69 -6.33
N LEU A 282 11.60 -16.88 -5.99
CA LEU A 282 11.09 -17.66 -4.85
C LEU A 282 11.32 -16.93 -3.52
N ASP A 283 12.45 -16.29 -3.36
CA ASP A 283 12.78 -15.53 -2.16
C ASP A 283 11.95 -14.25 -2.07
N ALA A 284 11.70 -13.58 -3.19
CA ALA A 284 10.85 -12.40 -3.25
C ALA A 284 9.39 -12.74 -2.88
N LEU A 285 8.83 -13.83 -3.40
CA LEU A 285 7.48 -14.27 -3.05
C LEU A 285 7.36 -14.66 -1.56
N GLU A 286 8.37 -15.30 -1.00
CA GLU A 286 8.42 -15.64 0.43
C GLU A 286 8.49 -14.37 1.30
N LEU A 287 9.32 -13.39 0.91
CA LEU A 287 9.41 -12.09 1.57
C LEU A 287 8.08 -11.34 1.51
N SER A 288 7.41 -11.37 0.36
CA SER A 288 6.07 -10.81 0.15
C SER A 288 5.06 -11.35 1.16
N ALA A 289 5.04 -12.66 1.34
CA ALA A 289 4.07 -13.35 2.20
C ALA A 289 4.41 -13.28 3.70
N ARG A 290 5.48 -12.55 4.11
CA ARG A 290 5.99 -12.58 5.49
C ARG A 290 5.00 -12.17 6.57
N ALA A 291 4.13 -11.22 6.27
CA ALA A 291 3.13 -10.71 7.21
C ALA A 291 1.75 -11.35 7.05
N TYR A 292 1.53 -12.12 5.99
CA TYR A 292 0.21 -12.71 5.71
C TYR A 292 -0.40 -13.38 6.97
N PRO A 293 -1.68 -13.17 7.33
CA PRO A 293 -2.73 -12.44 6.58
C PRO A 293 -2.77 -10.92 6.82
N GLU A 294 -1.88 -10.37 7.64
CA GLU A 294 -1.87 -8.94 7.94
C GLU A 294 -1.48 -8.12 6.70
N PRO A 295 -2.15 -6.98 6.45
CA PRO A 295 -1.83 -6.12 5.32
C PRO A 295 -0.40 -5.58 5.38
N LEU A 296 0.31 -5.68 4.26
CA LEU A 296 1.67 -5.18 4.11
C LEU A 296 1.85 -4.50 2.76
N GLY A 297 2.36 -3.27 2.73
CA GLY A 297 2.56 -2.53 1.49
C GLY A 297 3.46 -3.25 0.48
N ASP A 298 4.36 -4.11 0.96
CA ASP A 298 5.29 -4.89 0.16
C ASP A 298 4.69 -6.20 -0.39
N PHE A 299 3.45 -6.53 -0.06
CA PHE A 299 2.78 -7.73 -0.60
C PHE A 299 2.69 -7.63 -2.12
N LEU A 300 3.21 -8.64 -2.83
CA LEU A 300 3.27 -8.63 -4.29
C LEU A 300 1.99 -9.17 -4.92
N GLN A 301 1.51 -8.47 -5.91
CA GLN A 301 0.57 -8.94 -6.92
C GLN A 301 1.40 -9.37 -8.14
N VAL A 302 0.97 -10.41 -8.85
CA VAL A 302 1.77 -11.04 -9.89
C VAL A 302 1.02 -11.10 -11.22
N SER A 303 1.75 -11.05 -12.34
CA SER A 303 1.17 -11.13 -13.67
C SER A 303 0.65 -12.53 -14.01
N GLU A 304 -0.11 -12.62 -15.09
CA GLU A 304 -0.58 -13.87 -15.65
C GLU A 304 0.56 -14.88 -15.85
N GLY A 305 0.22 -16.16 -15.78
CA GLY A 305 1.17 -17.26 -15.90
C GLY A 305 1.86 -17.66 -14.61
N LEU A 306 2.10 -16.74 -13.66
CA LEU A 306 2.69 -17.07 -12.36
C LEU A 306 1.59 -17.45 -11.37
N THR A 307 1.74 -18.60 -10.71
CA THR A 307 0.85 -19.04 -9.63
C THR A 307 1.62 -19.58 -8.45
N PHE A 308 1.07 -19.43 -7.25
CA PHE A 308 1.66 -19.99 -6.03
C PHE A 308 0.63 -20.20 -4.92
N THR A 309 1.04 -20.91 -3.86
CA THR A 309 0.23 -21.18 -2.68
C THR A 309 0.93 -20.68 -1.43
N ILE A 310 0.19 -20.06 -0.52
CA ILE A 310 0.69 -19.59 0.79
C ILE A 310 0.18 -20.53 1.89
N ARG A 311 1.10 -21.13 2.64
CA ARG A 311 0.81 -21.87 3.87
C ARG A 311 0.48 -20.89 4.99
N THR A 312 -0.72 -21.03 5.57
CA THR A 312 -1.22 -20.10 6.59
C THR A 312 -1.09 -20.60 8.01
N ASP A 313 -0.69 -21.85 8.18
CA ASP A 313 -0.54 -22.56 9.46
C ASP A 313 0.88 -22.59 10.00
N ILE A 314 1.83 -21.96 9.30
CA ILE A 314 3.22 -21.85 9.74
C ILE A 314 3.67 -20.39 9.81
N ASP A 315 4.61 -20.12 10.71
CA ASP A 315 5.21 -18.79 10.84
C ASP A 315 6.12 -18.47 9.66
N SER A 316 6.28 -17.17 9.38
CA SER A 316 7.24 -16.73 8.37
C SER A 316 8.67 -17.08 8.76
N PRO A 317 9.45 -17.68 7.85
CA PRO A 317 10.87 -17.96 8.06
C PRO A 317 11.77 -16.76 7.79
N VAL A 318 11.23 -15.65 7.27
CA VAL A 318 11.99 -14.47 6.84
C VAL A 318 12.74 -13.86 8.01
N ILE A 319 14.02 -13.52 7.79
CA ILE A 319 14.84 -12.72 8.69
C ILE A 319 15.07 -11.37 8.04
N LEU A 320 14.79 -10.30 8.79
CA LEU A 320 15.15 -8.93 8.44
C LEU A 320 16.21 -8.42 9.41
N ASN A 321 17.18 -7.67 8.89
CA ASN A 321 18.09 -6.85 9.68
C ASN A 321 17.69 -5.38 9.49
N GLY A 322 16.99 -4.82 10.49
CA GLY A 322 16.25 -3.58 10.29
C GLY A 322 15.18 -3.76 9.22
N ASN A 323 15.27 -3.02 8.13
CA ASN A 323 14.40 -3.14 6.95
C ASN A 323 15.02 -3.93 5.80
N GLU A 324 16.19 -4.53 5.97
CA GLU A 324 16.86 -5.26 4.91
C GLU A 324 16.59 -6.76 5.02
N PHE A 325 16.35 -7.39 3.89
CA PHE A 325 16.26 -8.84 3.83
C PHE A 325 17.62 -9.47 4.15
N ALA A 326 17.65 -10.30 5.18
CA ALA A 326 18.86 -10.97 5.66
C ALA A 326 18.85 -12.49 5.42
N GLY A 327 17.77 -13.02 4.83
CA GLY A 327 17.65 -14.45 4.54
C GLY A 327 16.51 -15.12 5.29
N PHE A 328 16.68 -16.38 5.60
CA PHE A 328 15.66 -17.23 6.23
C PHE A 328 16.22 -17.95 7.44
N LYS A 329 15.37 -18.25 8.41
CA LYS A 329 15.70 -19.07 9.58
C LYS A 329 16.16 -20.44 9.15
N ASP A 330 17.30 -20.90 9.69
CA ASP A 330 17.88 -22.20 9.36
C ASP A 330 16.88 -23.35 9.61
N GLY A 331 16.70 -24.21 8.62
CA GLY A 331 15.81 -25.36 8.68
C GLY A 331 14.32 -25.03 8.76
N ALA A 332 13.93 -23.76 8.69
CA ALA A 332 12.52 -23.38 8.70
C ALA A 332 11.85 -23.70 7.36
N GLU A 333 10.60 -24.11 7.46
CA GLU A 333 9.76 -24.38 6.30
C GLU A 333 9.28 -23.06 5.69
N ARG A 334 9.30 -22.97 4.35
CA ARG A 334 8.79 -21.79 3.62
C ARG A 334 7.28 -21.79 3.59
N ARG A 335 6.66 -20.60 3.62
CA ARG A 335 5.21 -20.43 3.48
C ARG A 335 4.78 -20.54 2.03
N VAL A 336 5.58 -20.00 1.10
CA VAL A 336 5.25 -20.01 -0.33
C VAL A 336 5.62 -21.37 -0.93
N ARG A 337 4.63 -21.96 -1.61
CA ARG A 337 4.67 -23.31 -2.17
C ARG A 337 4.15 -23.33 -3.59
N ARG A 338 4.48 -24.41 -4.32
CA ARG A 338 3.96 -24.71 -5.64
C ARG A 338 4.03 -23.53 -6.60
N VAL A 339 5.17 -22.83 -6.58
CA VAL A 339 5.38 -21.71 -7.48
C VAL A 339 5.57 -22.25 -8.90
N THR A 340 4.65 -21.87 -9.79
CA THR A 340 4.72 -22.26 -11.20
C THR A 340 4.61 -21.06 -12.12
N LEU A 341 5.31 -21.10 -13.23
CA LEU A 341 5.18 -20.17 -14.33
C LEU A 341 4.69 -20.92 -15.58
N HIS A 342 3.52 -20.54 -16.10
CA HIS A 342 2.82 -21.26 -17.18
C HIS A 342 2.69 -22.77 -16.89
N GLY A 343 2.34 -23.11 -15.65
CA GLY A 343 2.13 -24.49 -15.18
C GLY A 343 3.42 -25.31 -14.98
N LYS A 344 4.61 -24.73 -15.15
CA LYS A 344 5.89 -25.36 -14.86
C LYS A 344 6.48 -24.80 -13.58
N ALA A 345 7.00 -25.69 -12.72
CA ALA A 345 7.67 -25.25 -11.50
C ALA A 345 8.85 -24.34 -11.85
N ILE A 346 9.03 -23.28 -11.04
CA ILE A 346 10.18 -22.39 -11.16
C ILE A 346 11.46 -23.20 -10.91
N ASP A 347 12.40 -23.14 -11.84
CA ASP A 347 13.75 -23.68 -11.65
C ASP A 347 14.60 -22.62 -10.93
N PRO A 348 15.05 -22.87 -9.69
CA PRO A 348 15.84 -21.92 -8.92
C PRO A 348 17.12 -21.44 -9.62
N ALA A 349 17.71 -22.27 -10.49
CA ALA A 349 18.95 -21.97 -11.20
C ALA A 349 18.75 -21.28 -12.55
N ALA A 350 17.53 -21.31 -13.09
CA ALA A 350 17.22 -20.65 -14.36
C ALA A 350 17.14 -19.13 -14.19
N THR A 351 17.31 -18.43 -15.30
CA THR A 351 17.19 -16.97 -15.36
C THR A 351 15.84 -16.57 -15.96
N TYR A 352 15.22 -15.57 -15.37
CA TYR A 352 13.91 -15.03 -15.74
C TYR A 352 14.00 -13.53 -15.93
N THR A 353 13.26 -12.99 -16.89
CA THR A 353 13.11 -11.56 -17.11
C THR A 353 11.96 -11.05 -16.28
N LEU A 354 12.28 -10.33 -15.21
CA LEU A 354 11.31 -9.70 -14.31
C LEU A 354 11.05 -8.25 -14.74
N VAL A 355 9.77 -7.89 -14.83
CA VAL A 355 9.31 -6.50 -14.98
C VAL A 355 8.75 -6.02 -13.65
N CYS A 356 9.18 -4.84 -13.21
CA CYS A 356 8.67 -4.19 -12.03
C CYS A 356 8.99 -2.68 -12.10
N HIS A 357 8.49 -1.90 -11.17
CA HIS A 357 8.84 -0.48 -11.10
C HIS A 357 10.17 -0.23 -10.37
N SER A 358 10.72 0.96 -10.62
CA SER A 358 12.04 1.38 -10.12
C SER A 358 12.17 1.34 -8.60
N TYR A 359 11.07 1.56 -7.89
CA TYR A 359 11.05 1.47 -6.43
C TYR A 359 11.65 0.16 -5.90
N TYR A 360 11.39 -0.99 -6.58
CA TYR A 360 11.97 -2.27 -6.18
C TYR A 360 13.30 -2.57 -6.86
N LEU A 361 13.39 -2.37 -8.19
CA LEU A 361 14.54 -2.84 -8.93
C LEU A 361 15.75 -1.89 -8.86
N VAL A 362 15.51 -0.60 -8.60
CA VAL A 362 16.56 0.42 -8.50
C VAL A 362 16.78 0.87 -7.06
N ASP A 363 15.68 1.19 -6.36
CA ASP A 363 15.78 1.79 -5.03
C ASP A 363 15.80 0.74 -3.90
N GLY A 364 15.61 -0.56 -4.20
CA GLY A 364 15.60 -1.65 -3.22
C GLY A 364 14.45 -1.58 -2.22
N GLY A 365 13.34 -0.91 -2.58
CA GLY A 365 12.18 -0.72 -1.72
C GLY A 365 11.61 -2.04 -1.20
N GLY A 366 10.92 -2.00 -0.06
CA GLY A 366 10.27 -3.17 0.54
C GLY A 366 11.21 -4.29 0.96
N SER A 367 12.52 -4.02 1.08
CA SER A 367 13.57 -5.01 1.41
C SER A 367 13.87 -6.03 0.30
N TYR A 368 13.48 -5.77 -0.95
CA TYR A 368 13.68 -6.71 -2.08
C TYR A 368 15.11 -6.66 -2.65
N SER A 369 16.13 -6.64 -1.80
CA SER A 369 17.54 -6.60 -2.20
C SER A 369 17.97 -7.74 -3.13
N MET A 370 17.25 -8.89 -3.11
CA MET A 370 17.50 -10.00 -4.05
C MET A 370 17.19 -9.60 -5.52
N LEU A 371 16.35 -8.60 -5.75
CA LEU A 371 15.96 -8.15 -7.09
C LEU A 371 16.89 -7.05 -7.67
N THR A 372 17.79 -6.47 -6.86
CA THR A 372 18.67 -5.36 -7.26
C THR A 372 20.06 -5.79 -7.71
N LYS A 373 20.31 -7.09 -7.81
CA LYS A 373 21.65 -7.66 -8.06
C LYS A 373 22.18 -7.43 -9.47
N ASN A 374 21.31 -7.23 -10.43
CA ASN A 374 21.66 -7.16 -11.85
C ASN A 374 21.31 -5.79 -12.44
N PRO A 375 21.93 -5.41 -13.57
CA PRO A 375 21.62 -4.16 -14.25
C PRO A 375 20.13 -4.06 -14.61
N VAL A 376 19.58 -2.87 -14.44
CA VAL A 376 18.17 -2.55 -14.69
C VAL A 376 18.07 -1.72 -15.97
N THR A 377 17.13 -2.08 -16.84
CA THR A 377 16.79 -1.30 -18.03
C THR A 377 15.45 -0.60 -17.83
N LEU A 378 15.45 0.72 -18.02
CA LEU A 378 14.25 1.55 -17.89
C LEU A 378 13.38 1.43 -19.14
N LEU A 379 12.04 1.44 -18.96
CA LEU A 379 11.02 1.40 -20.01
C LEU A 379 10.29 2.74 -20.10
N GLY A 380 9.23 2.91 -19.32
CA GLY A 380 8.38 4.09 -19.29
C GLY A 380 7.75 4.27 -17.91
N LEU A 381 6.68 5.03 -17.80
CA LEU A 381 5.99 5.23 -16.53
C LEU A 381 4.99 4.12 -16.27
N ASP A 382 4.81 3.76 -15.02
CA ASP A 382 3.88 2.71 -14.58
C ASP A 382 2.42 3.03 -14.95
N ASN A 383 2.01 4.29 -14.89
CA ASN A 383 0.67 4.70 -15.29
C ASN A 383 0.49 4.78 -16.83
N ASP A 384 1.55 5.03 -17.60
CA ASP A 384 1.49 4.91 -19.07
C ASP A 384 1.29 3.45 -19.50
N ALA A 385 1.87 2.50 -18.74
CA ALA A 385 1.65 1.08 -18.99
C ALA A 385 0.17 0.69 -18.81
N LEU A 386 -0.51 1.20 -17.78
CA LEU A 386 -1.94 0.97 -17.60
C LEU A 386 -2.78 1.53 -18.75
N MET A 387 -2.47 2.76 -19.20
CA MET A 387 -3.18 3.38 -20.32
C MET A 387 -2.99 2.60 -21.62
N GLU A 388 -1.75 2.23 -21.91
CA GLU A 388 -1.44 1.47 -23.13
C GLU A 388 -2.10 0.09 -23.11
N TYR A 389 -2.11 -0.58 -21.96
CA TYR A 389 -2.75 -1.87 -21.79
C TYR A 389 -4.27 -1.77 -22.07
N VAL A 390 -4.95 -0.81 -21.49
CA VAL A 390 -6.38 -0.58 -21.75
C VAL A 390 -6.64 -0.29 -23.23
N GLN A 391 -5.87 0.60 -23.83
CA GLN A 391 -6.14 1.09 -25.18
C GLN A 391 -5.74 0.08 -26.27
N LEU A 392 -4.58 -0.55 -26.14
CA LEU A 392 -4.00 -1.38 -27.20
C LEU A 392 -4.29 -2.86 -27.00
N ASN A 393 -4.12 -3.40 -25.79
CA ASN A 393 -4.36 -4.81 -25.55
C ASN A 393 -5.85 -5.12 -25.35
N LEU A 394 -6.52 -4.36 -24.50
CA LEU A 394 -7.93 -4.57 -24.17
C LEU A 394 -8.88 -3.81 -25.11
N HIS A 395 -8.34 -3.13 -26.13
CA HIS A 395 -9.14 -2.40 -27.14
C HIS A 395 -10.15 -1.43 -26.52
N GLY A 396 -9.81 -0.83 -25.39
CA GLY A 396 -10.61 0.14 -24.65
C GLY A 396 -11.65 -0.46 -23.71
N ILE A 397 -11.68 -1.79 -23.50
CA ILE A 397 -12.68 -2.44 -22.66
C ILE A 397 -11.97 -3.37 -21.66
N ILE A 398 -12.07 -3.05 -20.36
CA ILE A 398 -11.73 -3.97 -19.28
C ILE A 398 -12.96 -4.84 -19.06
N GLY A 399 -12.89 -6.10 -19.49
CA GLY A 399 -14.05 -6.98 -19.60
C GLY A 399 -14.18 -7.96 -18.43
N GLN A 400 -15.01 -8.95 -18.66
CA GLN A 400 -15.37 -9.98 -17.67
C GLN A 400 -14.20 -10.90 -17.30
N GLU A 401 -13.10 -10.87 -18.04
CA GLU A 401 -11.86 -11.58 -17.69
C GLU A 401 -11.26 -11.15 -16.35
N TYR A 402 -11.61 -9.92 -15.89
CA TYR A 402 -11.24 -9.41 -14.58
C TYR A 402 -12.39 -9.44 -13.57
N ASP A 403 -13.50 -10.13 -13.84
CA ASP A 403 -14.59 -10.26 -12.86
C ASP A 403 -14.17 -11.19 -11.71
N GLY A 404 -14.22 -10.64 -10.50
CA GLY A 404 -13.90 -11.38 -9.28
C GLY A 404 -12.98 -10.61 -8.33
N ALA A 405 -13.54 -10.04 -7.27
CA ALA A 405 -12.80 -9.22 -6.31
C ALA A 405 -11.58 -9.93 -5.68
N ALA A 406 -11.65 -11.26 -5.52
CA ALA A 406 -10.60 -12.09 -4.94
C ALA A 406 -9.46 -12.44 -5.91
N GLY A 407 -9.42 -11.81 -7.10
CA GLY A 407 -8.42 -12.07 -8.13
C GLY A 407 -8.75 -13.26 -9.04
N LEU A 408 -7.81 -13.59 -9.91
CA LEU A 408 -7.96 -14.56 -11.00
C LEU A 408 -7.44 -15.96 -10.64
N GLY A 409 -7.11 -16.20 -9.35
CA GLY A 409 -6.68 -17.49 -8.83
C GLY A 409 -5.17 -17.75 -8.99
N ARG A 410 -4.37 -16.72 -9.05
CA ARG A 410 -2.89 -16.81 -9.11
C ARG A 410 -2.28 -17.14 -7.75
N MET A 411 -2.97 -16.75 -6.67
CA MET A 411 -2.57 -17.00 -5.29
C MET A 411 -3.62 -17.85 -4.59
N ALA A 412 -3.19 -18.98 -4.07
CA ALA A 412 -4.03 -19.85 -3.25
C ALA A 412 -3.53 -19.87 -1.82
N THR A 413 -4.40 -20.22 -0.87
CA THR A 413 -4.03 -20.46 0.52
C THR A 413 -4.23 -21.92 0.88
N GLN A 414 -3.40 -22.42 1.81
CA GLN A 414 -3.46 -23.80 2.27
C GLN A 414 -3.17 -23.89 3.75
N VAL A 415 -3.92 -24.77 4.43
CA VAL A 415 -3.66 -25.21 5.80
C VAL A 415 -3.12 -26.63 5.76
N GLY A 416 -2.02 -26.87 6.45
CA GLY A 416 -1.35 -28.18 6.51
C GLY A 416 -0.38 -28.45 5.35
N PRO A 417 0.41 -29.51 5.46
CA PRO A 417 1.40 -29.90 4.45
C PRO A 417 0.73 -30.32 3.15
N ASP A 418 1.51 -30.33 2.07
CA ASP A 418 1.06 -30.84 0.78
C ASP A 418 0.60 -32.29 0.96
N LYS A 419 -0.58 -32.61 0.41
CA LYS A 419 -1.00 -34.00 0.34
C LYS A 419 -0.06 -34.70 -0.64
N GLU A 420 0.62 -35.77 -0.19
CA GLU A 420 1.37 -36.62 -1.10
C GLU A 420 0.43 -37.10 -2.19
N GLU A 421 0.68 -36.72 -3.43
CA GLU A 421 0.04 -37.34 -4.59
C GLU A 421 0.51 -38.80 -4.63
N LYS A 422 -0.34 -39.71 -4.18
CA LYS A 422 -0.13 -41.12 -4.47
C LYS A 422 -0.22 -41.30 -5.98
N HIS A 423 0.90 -41.50 -6.62
CA HIS A 423 0.94 -42.07 -7.94
C HIS A 423 0.26 -43.44 -7.87
N GLU A 424 -1.00 -43.51 -8.23
CA GLU A 424 -1.62 -44.79 -8.60
C GLU A 424 -0.95 -45.26 -9.89
N GLU A 425 -0.05 -46.21 -9.78
CA GLU A 425 0.38 -47.04 -10.90
C GLU A 425 -0.89 -47.68 -11.49
N LYS A 426 -1.31 -47.20 -12.65
CA LYS A 426 -2.32 -47.88 -13.46
C LYS A 426 -1.75 -49.21 -13.89
N GLN A 427 -2.16 -50.29 -13.21
CA GLN A 427 -2.11 -51.62 -13.78
C GLN A 427 -3.10 -51.67 -14.94
N GLU A 428 -2.56 -51.96 -16.11
CA GLU A 428 -3.34 -52.31 -17.31
C GLU A 428 -4.13 -53.58 -17.03
N GLU A 429 -5.45 -53.48 -16.88
CA GLU A 429 -6.36 -54.59 -17.01
C GLU A 429 -7.07 -54.52 -18.38
N THR A 430 -6.91 -55.59 -19.13
CA THR A 430 -7.52 -55.89 -20.43
C THR A 430 -9.05 -56.01 -20.32
N PRO A 431 -9.80 -55.76 -21.41
CA PRO A 431 -11.24 -55.58 -21.38
C PRO A 431 -12.01 -56.86 -21.47
N ASN A 432 -13.10 -57.00 -20.71
CA ASN A 432 -14.14 -57.96 -21.08
C ASN A 432 -15.57 -57.49 -20.73
N ALA A 433 -16.36 -57.44 -21.79
CA ALA A 433 -17.82 -57.64 -21.91
C ALA A 433 -18.84 -56.78 -21.14
N GLU A 434 -19.66 -56.07 -21.93
CA GLU A 434 -21.05 -55.63 -21.65
C GLU A 434 -21.98 -56.75 -21.13
N PRO A 435 -23.13 -56.47 -20.47
CA PRO A 435 -24.28 -55.77 -21.11
C PRO A 435 -25.20 -54.88 -20.24
N THR A 436 -25.72 -53.84 -20.86
CA THR A 436 -27.05 -53.16 -20.87
C THR A 436 -28.13 -53.36 -19.76
N PRO A 437 -29.27 -52.58 -19.77
CA PRO A 437 -29.43 -51.33 -19.03
C PRO A 437 -30.64 -51.40 -18.07
N GLY A 438 -30.82 -50.38 -17.22
CA GLY A 438 -32.03 -50.27 -16.38
C GLY A 438 -32.23 -48.86 -15.84
N ASP A 439 -33.28 -48.27 -16.36
CA ASP A 439 -33.96 -47.03 -15.98
C ASP A 439 -34.01 -46.67 -14.50
N ASN A 440 -33.81 -45.37 -14.18
CA ASN A 440 -34.84 -44.53 -13.58
C ASN A 440 -34.26 -43.19 -13.13
N ALA A 441 -34.74 -42.13 -13.76
CA ALA A 441 -34.79 -40.79 -13.19
C ALA A 441 -36.05 -40.63 -12.31
N PRO A 442 -36.14 -39.68 -11.40
CA PRO A 442 -36.75 -38.40 -11.72
C PRO A 442 -36.03 -37.20 -11.07
N ALA A 443 -35.85 -36.15 -11.82
CA ALA A 443 -36.68 -34.95 -11.98
C ALA A 443 -36.76 -33.98 -10.79
N LEU A 444 -36.11 -32.83 -11.03
CA LEU A 444 -36.57 -31.44 -10.89
C LEU A 444 -37.17 -30.95 -9.57
N GLU A 445 -36.59 -29.90 -9.02
CA GLU A 445 -37.35 -28.66 -8.94
C GLU A 445 -36.45 -27.42 -8.77
N SER A 446 -36.77 -26.42 -9.58
CA SER A 446 -36.25 -25.10 -9.76
C SER A 446 -36.86 -24.12 -8.74
N ASN A 447 -36.18 -23.09 -8.26
CA ASN A 447 -36.45 -21.69 -8.64
C ASN A 447 -35.66 -20.67 -7.80
N PRO A 448 -35.10 -19.66 -8.42
CA PRO A 448 -34.53 -18.52 -7.72
C PRO A 448 -35.56 -17.39 -7.62
N LYS A 449 -35.53 -16.64 -6.53
CA LYS A 449 -36.24 -15.36 -6.41
C LYS A 449 -35.21 -14.21 -6.46
N PRO A 450 -35.50 -13.13 -7.17
CA PRO A 450 -34.62 -11.97 -7.26
C PRO A 450 -34.83 -11.01 -6.10
N LEU A 451 -33.74 -10.38 -5.63
CA LEU A 451 -33.82 -9.21 -4.77
C LEU A 451 -33.48 -7.95 -5.58
N ALA A 452 -34.28 -6.93 -5.28
CA ALA A 452 -34.40 -5.69 -5.96
C ALA A 452 -33.20 -4.77 -5.76
N ALA A 453 -32.90 -4.00 -6.80
CA ALA A 453 -31.97 -2.88 -6.81
C ALA A 453 -32.50 -1.71 -5.96
N THR A 454 -31.61 -1.06 -5.20
CA THR A 454 -31.76 0.31 -4.78
C THR A 454 -30.46 1.04 -5.11
N GLY A 455 -30.62 2.09 -5.91
CA GLY A 455 -29.54 2.83 -6.50
C GLY A 455 -29.05 4.01 -5.65
N ASP A 456 -27.99 4.60 -6.20
CA ASP A 456 -27.51 5.97 -6.04
C ASP A 456 -27.16 6.50 -4.65
N ALA A 457 -25.89 6.31 -4.26
CA ALA A 457 -25.21 7.23 -3.35
C ALA A 457 -23.66 7.27 -3.52
N ALA A 458 -23.08 6.45 -4.40
CA ALA A 458 -21.61 6.28 -4.46
C ALA A 458 -20.89 7.26 -5.41
N ALA A 459 -21.59 7.88 -6.33
CA ALA A 459 -20.96 8.68 -7.39
C ALA A 459 -20.40 10.04 -6.95
N THR A 460 -20.80 10.57 -5.79
CA THR A 460 -20.39 11.90 -5.33
C THR A 460 -19.13 11.92 -4.46
N ALA A 461 -18.75 10.79 -3.86
CA ALA A 461 -17.59 10.71 -2.97
C ALA A 461 -16.24 10.53 -3.73
N ALA A 462 -16.26 9.85 -4.87
CA ALA A 462 -15.05 9.59 -5.64
C ALA A 462 -14.47 10.84 -6.32
N ALA A 463 -15.33 11.77 -6.77
CA ALA A 463 -14.87 13.01 -7.40
C ALA A 463 -14.17 13.97 -6.41
N ALA A 464 -14.54 13.95 -5.13
CA ALA A 464 -13.93 14.81 -4.11
C ALA A 464 -12.53 14.31 -3.69
N ALA A 465 -12.28 12.99 -3.68
CA ALA A 465 -11.00 12.42 -3.30
C ALA A 465 -9.92 12.64 -4.38
N ALA A 466 -10.29 12.57 -5.66
CA ALA A 466 -9.38 12.81 -6.78
C ALA A 466 -8.87 14.26 -6.84
N ALA A 467 -9.73 15.23 -6.56
CA ALA A 467 -9.37 16.65 -6.55
C ALA A 467 -8.39 17.01 -5.42
N PHE A 468 -8.45 16.31 -4.29
CA PHE A 468 -7.61 16.62 -3.14
C PHE A 468 -6.19 16.05 -3.24
N GLY A 469 -6.01 14.86 -3.83
CA GLY A 469 -4.67 14.28 -4.05
C GLY A 469 -3.80 15.15 -4.96
N ALA A 470 -4.40 15.75 -5.99
CA ALA A 470 -3.71 16.63 -6.93
C ALA A 470 -3.34 18.00 -6.34
N ALA A 471 -4.17 18.55 -5.42
CA ALA A 471 -3.90 19.83 -4.78
C ALA A 471 -2.71 19.77 -3.81
N VAL A 472 -2.49 18.63 -3.15
CA VAL A 472 -1.34 18.42 -2.26
C VAL A 472 -0.03 18.33 -3.05
N ALA A 473 -0.03 17.68 -4.21
CA ALA A 473 1.14 17.62 -5.08
C ALA A 473 1.50 18.99 -5.67
N ALA A 474 0.51 19.81 -6.02
CA ALA A 474 0.72 21.17 -6.53
C ALA A 474 1.18 22.14 -5.44
N GLY A 475 0.70 22.00 -4.20
CA GLY A 475 1.12 22.79 -3.05
C GLY A 475 2.59 22.56 -2.68
N ALA A 476 3.07 21.33 -2.72
CA ALA A 476 4.46 20.98 -2.46
C ALA A 476 5.41 21.56 -3.54
N ALA A 477 4.98 21.57 -4.80
CA ALA A 477 5.76 22.14 -5.90
C ALA A 477 5.84 23.69 -5.83
N ALA A 478 4.79 24.36 -5.36
CA ALA A 478 4.76 25.80 -5.19
C ALA A 478 5.68 26.28 -4.05
N VAL A 479 5.73 25.55 -2.94
CA VAL A 479 6.64 25.83 -1.82
C VAL A 479 8.10 25.62 -2.21
N ALA A 480 8.38 24.59 -3.01
CA ALA A 480 9.73 24.33 -3.52
C ALA A 480 10.21 25.45 -4.49
N ALA A 481 9.32 25.97 -5.35
CA ALA A 481 9.64 27.04 -6.28
C ALA A 481 9.86 28.40 -5.59
N GLU A 482 9.28 28.63 -4.44
CA GLU A 482 9.47 29.86 -3.65
C GLU A 482 10.76 29.81 -2.84
N ALA A 483 11.18 28.63 -2.39
CA ALA A 483 12.48 28.43 -1.70
C ALA A 483 13.71 28.62 -2.63
N GLU A 484 13.56 28.40 -3.94
CA GLU A 484 14.62 28.68 -4.93
C GLU A 484 14.74 30.17 -5.32
N ARG A 485 13.81 31.04 -4.89
CA ARG A 485 13.83 32.48 -5.19
C ARG A 485 14.26 33.38 -4.02
N GLN A 486 14.57 32.79 -2.88
CA GLN A 486 15.19 33.47 -1.74
C GLN A 486 16.63 32.98 -1.51
#